data_b15b1f3d09e434cdba2913b4373087b2
#
_entry.id   b15b1f3d09e434cdba2913b4373087b2
#
_cell.length_a   1.000
_cell.length_b   1.000
_cell.length_c   1.000
_cell.angle_alpha   90.00
_cell.angle_beta   90.00
_cell.angle_gamma   90.00
#
_symmetry.space_group_name_H-M   'P 1'
#
loop_
_entity.id
_entity.type
_entity.pdbx_description
1 polymer ?
#
loop_
_entity_poly.entity_id
_entity_poly.type
_entity_poly.pdbx_seq_one_letter_code
_entity_poly.pdbx_strand_id
1 'polypeptide(L)'
;NRASSLSAKGLMHQIDSPDITQHLSNEVEIMSRMRQKIASHMIESQKTSPHVYSTVETDVTSLVEFRNIKKEEFQKKHDTKLTYTPLFINACIKAIQEFPLINVSLDSDKIIHHQNINIGVAVALPDNNLIVPVIKFCEEKNILGLVRSTSDLAKRARNNKLEPDEIFGST
;
A
#
# COMPACT_ATOMS: atom_id res chain seq x y z
N ASN A 1 6.39 -13.67 -73.86
CA ASN A 1 7.07 -13.87 -72.63
C ASN A 1 6.16 -13.51 -71.43
N ARG A 2 5.49 -14.56 -70.95
CA ARG A 2 4.63 -14.48 -69.75
C ARG A 2 5.50 -14.65 -68.50
N ALA A 3 5.54 -13.67 -67.67
CA ALA A 3 6.00 -13.80 -66.28
C ALA A 3 4.76 -13.84 -65.41
N SER A 4 4.49 -15.01 -64.86
CA SER A 4 3.39 -15.31 -63.95
C SER A 4 3.62 -14.67 -62.61
N SER A 5 2.66 -13.84 -62.16
CA SER A 5 2.55 -13.35 -60.78
C SER A 5 2.23 -14.50 -59.83
N LEU A 6 3.18 -14.93 -59.05
CA LEU A 6 2.93 -15.79 -57.91
C LEU A 6 2.35 -14.96 -56.78
N SER A 7 1.07 -15.17 -56.53
CA SER A 7 0.33 -14.65 -55.39
C SER A 7 0.86 -15.22 -54.08
N ALA A 8 1.40 -14.36 -53.25
CA ALA A 8 1.76 -14.71 -51.86
C ALA A 8 0.50 -14.77 -50.98
N LYS A 9 -0.39 -15.71 -51.27
CA LYS A 9 -1.54 -16.08 -50.45
C LYS A 9 -1.29 -17.51 -49.93
N GLY A 10 -0.97 -17.64 -48.68
CA GLY A 10 -1.00 -18.92 -48.02
C GLY A 10 0.29 -19.25 -47.28
N LEU A 11 0.45 -18.78 -46.11
CA LEU A 11 1.11 -19.43 -44.95
C LEU A 11 1.02 -18.51 -43.70
N MET A 12 -0.18 -18.01 -43.38
CA MET A 12 -0.48 -17.75 -42.01
C MET A 12 -0.88 -19.09 -41.38
N HIS A 13 0.08 -19.79 -40.88
CA HIS A 13 -0.16 -20.83 -39.90
C HIS A 13 -0.83 -20.14 -38.71
N GLN A 14 -2.15 -20.39 -38.51
CA GLN A 14 -2.79 -20.17 -37.24
C GLN A 14 -1.97 -20.98 -36.21
N ILE A 15 -1.18 -20.30 -35.44
CA ILE A 15 -0.65 -20.86 -34.18
C ILE A 15 -1.87 -20.94 -33.28
N ASP A 16 -2.54 -22.09 -33.27
CA ASP A 16 -3.50 -22.44 -32.25
C ASP A 16 -2.78 -22.27 -30.94
N SER A 17 -3.16 -21.26 -30.17
CA SER A 17 -2.71 -21.09 -28.80
C SER A 17 -3.05 -22.40 -28.08
N PRO A 18 -2.09 -23.11 -27.46
CA PRO A 18 -2.40 -24.33 -26.77
C PRO A 18 -3.48 -24.02 -25.73
N ASP A 19 -4.60 -24.72 -25.81
CA ASP A 19 -5.66 -24.64 -24.81
C ASP A 19 -5.10 -25.20 -23.49
N ILE A 20 -4.55 -24.29 -22.68
CA ILE A 20 -3.91 -24.58 -21.38
C ILE A 20 -4.91 -25.21 -20.41
N THR A 21 -6.19 -25.18 -20.73
CA THR A 21 -7.26 -25.71 -19.87
C THR A 21 -7.37 -27.24 -19.89
N GLN A 22 -6.71 -27.95 -20.81
CA GLN A 22 -6.89 -29.40 -20.99
C GLN A 22 -5.95 -30.29 -20.17
N HIS A 23 -4.91 -29.76 -19.48
CA HIS A 23 -3.90 -30.62 -18.87
C HIS A 23 -3.63 -30.48 -17.37
N LEU A 24 -4.33 -29.57 -16.68
CA LEU A 24 -4.26 -29.45 -15.24
C LEU A 24 -5.70 -29.32 -14.71
N SER A 25 -6.04 -30.02 -13.66
CA SER A 25 -7.27 -29.80 -12.88
C SER A 25 -7.18 -28.47 -12.15
N ASN A 26 -7.19 -27.37 -12.92
CA ASN A 26 -7.11 -26.03 -12.39
C ASN A 26 -8.49 -25.60 -11.88
N GLU A 27 -8.56 -25.23 -10.61
CA GLU A 27 -9.72 -24.57 -10.07
C GLU A 27 -9.71 -23.10 -10.53
N VAL A 28 -10.78 -22.67 -11.21
CA VAL A 28 -10.93 -21.30 -11.70
C VAL A 28 -11.82 -20.53 -10.74
N GLU A 29 -11.24 -19.57 -10.02
CA GLU A 29 -11.96 -18.64 -9.15
C GLU A 29 -12.11 -17.28 -9.82
N ILE A 30 -13.32 -16.72 -9.80
CA ILE A 30 -13.57 -15.36 -10.29
C ILE A 30 -13.08 -14.35 -9.26
N MET A 31 -12.19 -13.47 -9.69
CA MET A 31 -11.65 -12.41 -8.83
C MET A 31 -12.76 -11.48 -8.32
N SER A 32 -12.80 -11.22 -7.02
CA SER A 32 -13.76 -10.30 -6.42
C SER A 32 -13.64 -8.88 -7.00
N ARG A 33 -14.75 -8.13 -7.04
CA ARG A 33 -14.77 -6.74 -7.55
C ARG A 33 -13.76 -5.84 -6.84
N MET A 34 -13.52 -6.07 -5.54
CA MET A 34 -12.53 -5.31 -4.77
C MET A 34 -11.11 -5.59 -5.26
N ARG A 35 -10.73 -6.86 -5.44
CA ARG A 35 -9.41 -7.23 -5.98
C ARG A 35 -9.20 -6.70 -7.38
N GLN A 36 -10.24 -6.72 -8.25
CA GLN A 36 -10.17 -6.13 -9.58
C GLN A 36 -9.88 -4.63 -9.53
N LYS A 37 -10.55 -3.87 -8.64
CA LYS A 37 -10.29 -2.44 -8.43
C LYS A 37 -8.87 -2.18 -7.94
N ILE A 38 -8.39 -2.95 -6.95
CA ILE A 38 -7.02 -2.82 -6.44
C ILE A 38 -6.01 -3.04 -7.58
N ALA A 39 -6.18 -4.10 -8.37
CA ALA A 39 -5.30 -4.40 -9.50
C ALA A 39 -5.29 -3.26 -10.53
N SER A 40 -6.48 -2.73 -10.90
CA SER A 40 -6.58 -1.60 -11.82
C SER A 40 -5.87 -0.35 -11.29
N HIS A 41 -6.04 -0.01 -10.00
CA HIS A 41 -5.39 1.12 -9.38
C HIS A 41 -3.86 0.97 -9.31
N MET A 42 -3.36 -0.25 -9.06
CA MET A 42 -1.91 -0.51 -9.05
C MET A 42 -1.30 -0.32 -10.44
N ILE A 43 -1.98 -0.81 -11.50
CA ILE A 43 -1.54 -0.61 -12.88
C ILE A 43 -1.56 0.87 -13.27
N GLU A 44 -2.63 1.58 -12.90
CA GLU A 44 -2.77 3.01 -13.19
C GLU A 44 -1.70 3.83 -12.46
N SER A 45 -1.42 3.53 -11.19
CA SER A 45 -0.35 4.17 -10.43
C SER A 45 1.01 4.04 -11.11
N GLN A 46 1.36 2.85 -11.61
CA GLN A 46 2.62 2.65 -12.32
C GLN A 46 2.70 3.40 -13.65
N LYS A 47 1.58 3.58 -14.34
CA LYS A 47 1.53 4.35 -15.59
C LYS A 47 1.64 5.85 -15.37
N THR A 48 1.03 6.34 -14.29
CA THR A 48 0.94 7.78 -13.99
C THR A 48 2.19 8.29 -13.29
N SER A 49 2.79 7.48 -12.42
CA SER A 49 3.93 7.88 -11.60
C SER A 49 5.11 6.91 -11.79
N PRO A 50 6.24 7.36 -12.39
CA PRO A 50 7.42 6.51 -12.53
C PRO A 50 8.00 6.20 -11.14
N HIS A 51 8.16 4.89 -10.87
CA HIS A 51 8.65 4.41 -9.58
C HIS A 51 10.17 4.29 -9.58
N VAL A 52 10.79 4.80 -8.55
CA VAL A 52 12.23 4.64 -8.27
C VAL A 52 12.38 3.87 -6.96
N TYR A 53 13.31 2.92 -6.94
CA TYR A 53 13.55 2.08 -5.76
C TYR A 53 14.91 2.40 -5.16
N SER A 54 14.94 2.56 -3.84
CA SER A 54 16.16 2.70 -3.06
C SER A 54 16.10 1.73 -1.87
N THR A 55 17.21 1.08 -1.56
CA THR A 55 17.32 0.15 -0.44
C THR A 55 18.39 0.63 0.52
N VAL A 56 18.03 0.73 1.78
CA VAL A 56 18.93 1.10 2.88
C VAL A 56 18.79 0.07 3.99
N GLU A 57 19.91 -0.45 4.47
CA GLU A 57 19.96 -1.33 5.65
C GLU A 57 20.26 -0.51 6.90
N THR A 58 19.43 -0.70 7.94
CA THR A 58 19.55 0.06 9.19
C THR A 58 19.47 -0.87 10.40
N ASP A 59 20.42 -0.75 11.31
CA ASP A 59 20.39 -1.45 12.61
C ASP A 59 19.32 -0.81 13.52
N VAL A 60 18.34 -1.60 13.91
CA VAL A 60 17.24 -1.18 14.80
C VAL A 60 17.33 -1.82 16.19
N THR A 61 18.47 -2.39 16.56
CA THR A 61 18.66 -3.09 17.85
C THR A 61 18.29 -2.21 19.03
N SER A 62 18.77 -0.98 19.08
CA SER A 62 18.44 -0.03 20.16
C SER A 62 16.94 0.31 20.25
N LEU A 63 16.24 0.37 19.11
CA LEU A 63 14.79 0.56 19.07
C LEU A 63 14.04 -0.65 19.66
N VAL A 64 14.52 -1.85 19.35
CA VAL A 64 13.96 -3.11 19.88
C VAL A 64 14.14 -3.19 21.38
N GLU A 65 15.34 -2.88 21.88
CA GLU A 65 15.64 -2.84 23.32
C GLU A 65 14.79 -1.80 24.05
N PHE A 66 14.74 -0.58 23.55
CA PHE A 66 13.88 0.48 24.10
C PHE A 66 12.43 0.02 24.22
N ARG A 67 11.87 -0.52 23.12
CA ARG A 67 10.48 -1.01 23.12
C ARG A 67 10.29 -2.15 24.12
N ASN A 68 11.24 -3.08 24.25
CA ASN A 68 11.15 -4.21 25.16
C ASN A 68 11.18 -3.78 26.63
N ILE A 69 11.99 -2.77 26.97
CA ILE A 69 12.05 -2.20 28.32
C ILE A 69 10.74 -1.45 28.65
N LYS A 70 10.20 -0.70 27.68
CA LYS A 70 9.08 0.23 27.93
C LYS A 70 7.68 -0.38 27.73
N LYS A 71 7.53 -1.50 27.04
CA LYS A 71 6.22 -2.06 26.64
C LYS A 71 5.27 -2.33 27.79
N GLU A 72 5.77 -2.85 28.94
CA GLU A 72 4.94 -3.20 30.09
C GLU A 72 4.52 -1.97 30.89
N GLU A 73 5.45 -1.06 31.16
CA GLU A 73 5.17 0.22 31.77
C GLU A 73 4.15 1.02 30.97
N PHE A 74 4.34 1.07 29.64
CA PHE A 74 3.47 1.77 28.72
C PHE A 74 2.05 1.19 28.72
N GLN A 75 1.94 -0.14 28.70
CA GLN A 75 0.64 -0.81 28.73
C GLN A 75 -0.09 -0.59 30.06
N LYS A 76 0.61 -0.68 31.19
CA LYS A 76 0.03 -0.42 32.52
C LYS A 76 -0.47 1.03 32.66
N LYS A 77 0.30 1.99 32.12
CA LYS A 77 0.00 3.43 32.23
C LYS A 77 -1.08 3.90 31.28
N HIS A 78 -1.14 3.34 30.08
CA HIS A 78 -1.96 3.86 28.97
C HIS A 78 -3.02 2.90 28.43
N ASP A 79 -3.11 1.69 28.99
CA ASP A 79 -4.02 0.60 28.58
C ASP A 79 -3.92 0.29 27.06
N THR A 80 -2.74 0.43 26.49
CA THR A 80 -2.49 0.24 25.07
C THR A 80 -1.11 -0.36 24.83
N LYS A 81 -0.98 -1.32 23.92
CA LYS A 81 0.28 -2.00 23.61
C LYS A 81 1.20 -1.11 22.76
N LEU A 82 2.42 -0.91 23.22
CA LEU A 82 3.47 -0.28 22.43
C LEU A 82 3.99 -1.27 21.37
N THR A 83 3.62 -1.07 20.10
CA THR A 83 4.09 -1.83 18.95
C THR A 83 5.16 -1.05 18.18
N TYR A 84 5.82 -1.69 17.21
CA TYR A 84 6.84 -1.02 16.39
C TYR A 84 6.25 -0.02 15.39
N THR A 85 5.08 -0.30 14.83
CA THR A 85 4.45 0.52 13.78
C THR A 85 4.37 2.01 14.15
N PRO A 86 3.88 2.44 15.34
CA PRO A 86 3.85 3.86 15.70
C PRO A 86 5.25 4.49 15.82
N LEU A 87 6.27 3.70 16.15
CA LEU A 87 7.66 4.20 16.23
C LEU A 87 8.22 4.48 14.85
N PHE A 88 7.95 3.59 13.87
CA PHE A 88 8.30 3.84 12.47
C PHE A 88 7.50 5.00 11.87
N ILE A 89 6.19 5.08 12.16
CA ILE A 89 5.37 6.23 11.74
C ILE A 89 5.98 7.54 12.24
N ASN A 90 6.40 7.60 13.50
CA ASN A 90 7.03 8.80 14.05
C ASN A 90 8.36 9.15 13.34
N ALA A 91 9.13 8.15 12.94
CA ALA A 91 10.34 8.36 12.15
C ALA A 91 10.01 8.90 10.75
N CYS A 92 8.99 8.35 10.08
CA CYS A 92 8.50 8.84 8.80
C CYS A 92 8.02 10.30 8.88
N ILE A 93 7.25 10.65 9.93
CA ILE A 93 6.78 12.04 10.13
C ILE A 93 7.96 13.00 10.19
N LYS A 94 9.01 12.67 10.98
CA LYS A 94 10.19 13.51 11.08
C LYS A 94 10.94 13.65 9.75
N ALA A 95 11.05 12.55 9.01
CA ALA A 95 11.68 12.56 7.69
C ALA A 95 10.89 13.43 6.68
N ILE A 96 9.55 13.34 6.68
CA ILE A 96 8.70 14.17 5.82
C ILE A 96 8.79 15.65 6.20
N GLN A 97 8.88 15.97 7.49
CA GLN A 97 9.07 17.35 7.95
C GLN A 97 10.43 17.93 7.52
N GLU A 98 11.47 17.10 7.48
CA GLU A 98 12.80 17.48 7.02
C GLU A 98 12.88 17.56 5.47
N PHE A 99 12.15 16.66 4.79
CA PHE A 99 12.14 16.57 3.32
C PHE A 99 10.71 16.70 2.78
N PRO A 100 10.10 17.90 2.80
CA PRO A 100 8.66 18.09 2.48
C PRO A 100 8.29 17.74 1.03
N LEU A 101 9.25 17.66 0.11
CA LEU A 101 9.02 17.19 -1.27
C LEU A 101 8.60 15.72 -1.37
N ILE A 102 8.70 14.95 -0.30
CA ILE A 102 8.17 13.58 -0.24
C ILE A 102 6.63 13.60 -0.13
N ASN A 103 6.06 14.68 0.46
CA ASN A 103 4.63 14.83 0.68
C ASN A 103 3.97 15.65 -0.43
N VAL A 104 4.07 15.18 -1.66
CA VAL A 104 3.50 15.83 -2.84
C VAL A 104 2.72 14.83 -3.69
N SER A 105 1.79 15.33 -4.49
CA SER A 105 1.15 14.57 -5.56
C SER A 105 1.25 15.30 -6.89
N LEU A 106 1.11 14.55 -7.98
CA LEU A 106 1.13 15.09 -9.33
C LEU A 106 -0.31 15.17 -9.87
N ASP A 107 -0.65 16.31 -10.46
CA ASP A 107 -1.86 16.48 -11.27
C ASP A 107 -1.44 17.07 -12.61
N SER A 108 -1.32 16.21 -13.61
CA SER A 108 -0.81 16.56 -14.94
C SER A 108 0.59 17.18 -14.88
N ASP A 109 0.72 18.49 -15.04
CA ASP A 109 1.95 19.27 -15.01
C ASP A 109 2.16 20.03 -13.67
N LYS A 110 1.27 19.82 -12.70
CA LYS A 110 1.28 20.50 -11.41
C LYS A 110 1.76 19.61 -10.29
N ILE A 111 2.60 20.16 -9.42
CA ILE A 111 3.00 19.53 -8.16
C ILE A 111 2.13 20.12 -7.05
N ILE A 112 1.36 19.27 -6.39
CA ILE A 112 0.52 19.64 -5.24
C ILE A 112 1.29 19.31 -3.97
N HIS A 113 1.65 20.33 -3.19
CA HIS A 113 2.28 20.18 -1.88
C HIS A 113 1.22 20.00 -0.81
N HIS A 114 1.24 18.87 -0.12
CA HIS A 114 0.36 18.61 1.00
C HIS A 114 0.95 19.20 2.28
N GLN A 115 0.15 19.96 3.03
CA GLN A 115 0.59 20.57 4.28
C GLN A 115 0.52 19.58 5.44
N ASN A 116 -0.51 18.74 5.45
CA ASN A 116 -0.75 17.77 6.52
C ASN A 116 -0.10 16.43 6.17
N ILE A 117 0.42 15.75 7.19
CA ILE A 117 1.00 14.41 7.05
C ILE A 117 -0.04 13.37 7.46
N ASN A 118 -0.56 12.62 6.49
CA ASN A 118 -1.61 11.63 6.69
C ASN A 118 -1.07 10.23 6.36
N ILE A 119 -0.82 9.41 7.36
CA ILE A 119 -0.16 8.11 7.16
C ILE A 119 -1.17 6.98 7.05
N GLY A 120 -1.19 6.31 5.90
CA GLY A 120 -1.94 5.07 5.69
C GLY A 120 -1.25 3.87 6.35
N VAL A 121 -2.02 3.08 7.10
CA VAL A 121 -1.51 1.87 7.76
C VAL A 121 -2.26 0.65 7.27
N ALA A 122 -1.58 -0.25 6.56
CA ALA A 122 -2.19 -1.46 6.05
C ALA A 122 -2.63 -2.41 7.18
N VAL A 123 -3.91 -2.78 7.17
CA VAL A 123 -4.52 -3.70 8.14
C VAL A 123 -5.07 -4.91 7.41
N ALA A 124 -4.59 -6.11 7.78
CA ALA A 124 -5.16 -7.35 7.30
C ALA A 124 -6.52 -7.62 7.95
N LEU A 125 -7.49 -7.98 7.12
CA LEU A 125 -8.85 -8.36 7.53
C LEU A 125 -8.99 -9.88 7.68
N PRO A 126 -10.00 -10.38 8.43
CA PRO A 126 -10.19 -11.81 8.64
C PRO A 126 -10.43 -12.62 7.35
N ASP A 127 -10.96 -12.00 6.31
CA ASP A 127 -11.27 -12.58 5.00
C ASP A 127 -10.09 -12.56 4.01
N ASN A 128 -8.86 -12.44 4.49
CA ASN A 128 -7.63 -12.29 3.69
C ASN A 128 -7.62 -11.07 2.77
N ASN A 129 -8.50 -10.11 2.98
CA ASN A 129 -8.45 -8.80 2.33
C ASN A 129 -7.55 -7.84 3.13
N LEU A 130 -7.23 -6.72 2.49
CA LEU A 130 -6.44 -5.65 3.08
C LEU A 130 -7.21 -4.34 2.98
N ILE A 131 -7.17 -3.54 4.04
CA ILE A 131 -7.65 -2.15 4.03
C ILE A 131 -6.55 -1.24 4.58
N VAL A 132 -6.51 -0.01 4.10
CA VAL A 132 -5.48 0.96 4.49
C VAL A 132 -6.14 2.18 5.14
N PRO A 133 -6.53 2.11 6.42
CA PRO A 133 -7.01 3.29 7.14
C PRO A 133 -5.90 4.33 7.29
N VAL A 134 -6.30 5.60 7.36
CA VAL A 134 -5.42 6.75 7.35
C VAL A 134 -5.45 7.46 8.70
N ILE A 135 -4.29 7.59 9.32
CA ILE A 135 -4.11 8.44 10.51
C ILE A 135 -3.93 9.87 10.02
N LYS A 136 -4.90 10.71 10.26
CA LYS A 136 -4.88 12.12 9.87
C LYS A 136 -4.05 12.97 10.85
N PHE A 137 -3.42 14.04 10.31
CA PHE A 137 -2.68 15.02 11.09
C PHE A 137 -1.63 14.37 12.00
N CYS A 138 -0.80 13.52 11.41
CA CYS A 138 0.21 12.77 12.17
C CYS A 138 1.26 13.68 12.80
N GLU A 139 1.56 14.82 12.18
CA GLU A 139 2.49 15.85 12.66
C GLU A 139 2.09 16.46 14.00
N GLU A 140 0.80 16.46 14.32
CA GLU A 140 0.26 16.98 15.60
C GLU A 140 0.25 15.92 16.71
N LYS A 141 0.55 14.67 16.39
CA LYS A 141 0.45 13.56 17.33
C LYS A 141 1.80 13.22 17.97
N ASN A 142 1.80 13.10 19.28
CA ASN A 142 2.92 12.46 19.98
C ASN A 142 2.84 10.93 19.87
N ILE A 143 3.88 10.23 20.35
CA ILE A 143 3.96 8.76 20.32
C ILE A 143 2.71 8.08 20.89
N LEU A 144 2.18 8.57 22.02
CA LEU A 144 0.97 8.01 22.62
C LEU A 144 -0.25 8.18 21.72
N GLY A 145 -0.40 9.35 21.09
CA GLY A 145 -1.45 9.63 20.12
C GLY A 145 -1.37 8.69 18.89
N LEU A 146 -0.16 8.48 18.36
CA LEU A 146 0.08 7.55 17.25
C LEU A 146 -0.25 6.10 17.64
N VAL A 147 0.16 5.65 18.84
CA VAL A 147 -0.15 4.31 19.35
C VAL A 147 -1.67 4.10 19.45
N ARG A 148 -2.37 5.07 20.03
CA ARG A 148 -3.85 5.01 20.18
C ARG A 148 -4.55 5.02 18.84
N SER A 149 -4.18 5.94 17.95
CA SER A 149 -4.78 6.02 16.60
C SER A 149 -4.54 4.74 15.80
N THR A 150 -3.32 4.20 15.79
CA THR A 150 -3.00 2.94 15.10
C THR A 150 -3.81 1.77 15.65
N SER A 151 -3.90 1.66 16.98
CA SER A 151 -4.65 0.57 17.64
C SER A 151 -6.15 0.67 17.39
N ASP A 152 -6.73 1.86 17.48
CA ASP A 152 -8.15 2.11 17.26
C ASP A 152 -8.55 1.83 15.82
N LEU A 153 -7.85 2.43 14.85
CA LEU A 153 -8.11 2.21 13.43
C LEU A 153 -7.98 0.74 13.05
N ALA A 154 -6.96 0.03 13.53
CA ALA A 154 -6.79 -1.39 13.27
C ALA A 154 -7.94 -2.24 13.85
N LYS A 155 -8.44 -1.90 15.06
CA LYS A 155 -9.59 -2.58 15.67
C LYS A 155 -10.88 -2.30 14.92
N ARG A 156 -11.14 -1.05 14.53
CA ARG A 156 -12.34 -0.66 13.77
C ARG A 156 -12.31 -1.22 12.35
N ALA A 157 -11.15 -1.26 11.70
CA ALA A 157 -10.96 -1.89 10.40
C ALA A 157 -11.42 -3.36 10.40
N ARG A 158 -10.92 -4.16 11.35
CA ARG A 158 -11.29 -5.59 11.47
C ARG A 158 -12.76 -5.82 11.80
N ASN A 159 -13.43 -4.83 12.37
CA ASN A 159 -14.85 -4.88 12.71
C ASN A 159 -15.76 -4.19 11.67
N ASN A 160 -15.21 -3.79 10.51
CA ASN A 160 -15.93 -3.04 9.45
C ASN A 160 -16.60 -1.76 9.96
N LYS A 161 -15.92 -1.01 10.86
CA LYS A 161 -16.42 0.20 11.51
C LYS A 161 -15.57 1.44 11.20
N LEU A 162 -14.90 1.45 10.05
CA LEU A 162 -14.20 2.64 9.58
C LEU A 162 -15.19 3.63 8.95
N GLU A 163 -14.94 4.90 9.16
CA GLU A 163 -15.65 5.97 8.47
C GLU A 163 -15.08 6.16 7.05
N PRO A 164 -15.88 6.62 6.07
CA PRO A 164 -15.42 6.77 4.69
C PRO A 164 -14.21 7.68 4.54
N ASP A 165 -14.10 8.76 5.30
CA ASP A 165 -12.99 9.71 5.27
C ASP A 165 -11.68 9.15 5.86
N GLU A 166 -11.75 8.04 6.61
CA GLU A 166 -10.59 7.36 7.16
C GLU A 166 -9.90 6.43 6.17
N ILE A 167 -10.43 6.27 4.96
CA ILE A 167 -9.89 5.38 3.92
C ILE A 167 -9.21 6.17 2.80
N PHE A 168 -9.38 7.51 2.77
CA PHE A 168 -8.87 8.37 1.72
C PHE A 168 -7.91 9.44 2.24
N GLY A 169 -7.07 9.94 1.31
CA GLY A 169 -6.20 11.10 1.56
C GLY A 169 -4.99 10.78 2.41
N SER A 170 -4.40 9.59 2.25
CA SER A 170 -3.04 9.31 2.77
C SER A 170 -1.99 10.04 1.95
N THR A 171 -0.91 10.38 2.63
CA THR A 171 0.35 10.85 2.04
C THR A 171 1.03 9.73 1.29
#